data_ca7712898d4e510e2388041b7ed7ddc9
#
_entry.id   ca7712898d4e510e2388041b7ed7ddc9
#
_cell.length_a   1.000
_cell.length_b   1.000
_cell.length_c   1.000
_cell.angle_alpha   90.00
_cell.angle_beta   90.00
_cell.angle_gamma   90.00
#
_symmetry.space_group_name_H-M   'P 1'
#
loop_
_entity.id
_entity.type
_entity.pdbx_description
1 polymer ?
#
loop_
_entity_poly.entity_id
_entity_poly.type
_entity_poly.pdbx_seq_one_letter_code
_entity_poly.pdbx_strand_id
1 'polypeptide(L)'
;SVLEESGYQLLLINTANDIKKELRALDTLRQNTVDGIILIATVYTPEHKAVLEHLHVPVVVLSQNFPGCCSVYHDDAGAARAVTAHMLAKGRRVPGYIGVTLLDAAAGQQRRAGFEAALKEAGLPLHPQRMAVAKFSSDSGYEQARKLLERDPHIDCLFCATDAIALGAMQYCRETGLRIPEDLMIASVGDSKVGRSAYVPLTSAHLHYKTAGRDAAALLMELLNDPRAVPRSQMLGYELVCRESTGD
;
A
#
# COMPACT_ATOMS: atom_id res chain seq x y z
N SER A 1 -15.85 18.72 -0.08
CA SER A 1 -15.59 17.39 0.54
C SER A 1 -16.59 17.12 1.65
N VAL A 2 -16.73 15.86 2.12
CA VAL A 2 -17.64 15.50 3.23
C VAL A 2 -17.44 16.41 4.45
N LEU A 3 -16.21 16.67 4.84
CA LEU A 3 -15.90 17.51 6.00
C LEU A 3 -16.24 19.01 5.75
N GLU A 4 -15.91 19.56 4.59
CA GLU A 4 -16.22 20.96 4.24
C GLU A 4 -17.72 21.20 4.17
N GLU A 5 -18.48 20.26 3.56
CA GLU A 5 -19.95 20.32 3.49
C GLU A 5 -20.60 20.32 4.88
N SER A 6 -19.90 19.76 5.88
CA SER A 6 -20.31 19.74 7.30
C SER A 6 -19.71 20.90 8.10
N GLY A 7 -19.03 21.86 7.46
CA GLY A 7 -18.48 23.06 8.11
C GLY A 7 -17.12 22.87 8.79
N TYR A 8 -16.45 21.72 8.60
CA TYR A 8 -15.13 21.46 9.17
C TYR A 8 -14.01 21.89 8.24
N GLN A 9 -12.90 22.35 8.81
CA GLN A 9 -11.66 22.64 8.10
C GLN A 9 -10.68 21.47 8.23
N LEU A 10 -9.96 21.15 7.16
CA LEU A 10 -8.95 20.08 7.16
C LEU A 10 -7.56 20.68 7.37
N LEU A 11 -6.89 20.28 8.44
CA LEU A 11 -5.46 20.52 8.67
C LEU A 11 -4.68 19.26 8.27
N LEU A 12 -3.80 19.37 7.25
CA LEU A 12 -2.96 18.27 6.80
C LEU A 12 -1.55 18.36 7.39
N ILE A 13 -1.12 17.32 8.10
CA ILE A 13 0.25 17.19 8.61
C ILE A 13 0.93 16.03 7.87
N ASN A 14 2.01 16.32 7.16
CA ASN A 14 2.80 15.29 6.46
C ASN A 14 3.98 14.86 7.32
N THR A 15 3.96 13.60 7.75
CA THR A 15 5.01 13.00 8.59
C THR A 15 6.08 12.27 7.79
N ALA A 16 5.92 12.14 6.48
CA ALA A 16 6.85 11.46 5.55
C ALA A 16 7.21 10.02 5.98
N ASN A 17 6.26 9.28 6.54
CA ASN A 17 6.44 7.92 7.10
C ASN A 17 7.50 7.84 8.23
N ASP A 18 7.76 8.94 8.92
CA ASP A 18 8.64 8.99 10.09
C ASP A 18 7.80 8.84 11.36
N ILE A 19 7.96 7.69 12.05
CA ILE A 19 7.23 7.34 13.27
C ILE A 19 7.39 8.43 14.35
N LYS A 20 8.60 8.99 14.51
CA LYS A 20 8.85 10.02 15.53
C LYS A 20 8.13 11.33 15.21
N LYS A 21 8.04 11.69 13.91
CA LYS A 21 7.26 12.85 13.47
C LYS A 21 5.77 12.62 13.63
N GLU A 22 5.29 11.40 13.34
CA GLU A 22 3.88 11.03 13.50
C GLU A 22 3.45 11.10 14.97
N LEU A 23 4.20 10.50 15.88
CA LEU A 23 3.92 10.57 17.32
C LEU A 23 3.94 12.00 17.84
N ARG A 24 4.92 12.83 17.42
CA ARG A 24 4.96 14.26 17.76
C ARG A 24 3.76 15.03 17.20
N ALA A 25 3.34 14.72 15.97
CA ALA A 25 2.16 15.33 15.38
C ALA A 25 0.89 14.99 16.17
N LEU A 26 0.71 13.73 16.55
CA LEU A 26 -0.41 13.29 17.41
C LEU A 26 -0.41 14.00 18.75
N ASP A 27 0.75 14.13 19.40
CA ASP A 27 0.85 14.86 20.69
C ASP A 27 0.57 16.37 20.51
N THR A 28 1.02 16.97 19.42
CA THR A 28 0.68 18.37 19.08
C THR A 28 -0.82 18.55 18.86
N LEU A 29 -1.48 17.63 18.15
CA LEU A 29 -2.93 17.66 17.93
C LEU A 29 -3.69 17.48 19.25
N ARG A 30 -3.18 16.65 20.17
CA ARG A 30 -3.74 16.48 21.51
C ARG A 30 -3.74 17.79 22.33
N GLN A 31 -2.70 18.61 22.15
CA GLN A 31 -2.55 19.90 22.83
C GLN A 31 -3.32 21.05 22.17
N ASN A 32 -3.68 20.88 20.91
CA ASN A 32 -4.45 21.87 20.14
C ASN A 32 -5.92 21.44 20.03
N THR A 33 -6.80 22.42 19.89
CA THR A 33 -8.24 22.21 19.81
C THR A 33 -8.62 21.71 18.41
N VAL A 34 -8.43 20.42 18.14
CA VAL A 34 -9.00 19.76 16.95
C VAL A 34 -10.22 18.93 17.38
N ASP A 35 -11.21 18.84 16.51
CA ASP A 35 -12.44 18.09 16.80
C ASP A 35 -12.25 16.58 16.61
N GLY A 36 -11.38 16.16 15.67
CA GLY A 36 -11.11 14.77 15.40
C GLY A 36 -9.89 14.55 14.50
N ILE A 37 -9.46 13.30 14.35
CA ILE A 37 -8.25 12.95 13.61
C ILE A 37 -8.55 11.80 12.62
N ILE A 38 -8.10 11.96 11.37
CA ILE A 38 -7.95 10.84 10.43
C ILE A 38 -6.46 10.55 10.33
N LEU A 39 -6.04 9.39 10.83
CA LEU A 39 -4.65 8.96 10.86
C LEU A 39 -4.37 8.01 9.69
N ILE A 40 -3.58 8.45 8.71
CA ILE A 40 -3.06 7.61 7.63
C ILE A 40 -1.74 7.03 8.12
N ALA A 41 -1.79 5.90 8.82
CA ALA A 41 -0.63 5.29 9.44
C ALA A 41 -0.02 4.18 8.56
N THR A 42 1.26 3.89 8.78
CA THR A 42 1.96 2.78 8.13
C THR A 42 2.38 1.71 9.15
N VAL A 43 2.77 2.12 10.34
CA VAL A 43 3.28 1.24 11.40
C VAL A 43 2.54 1.50 12.71
N TYR A 44 2.12 0.43 13.38
CA TYR A 44 1.55 0.50 14.72
C TYR A 44 2.57 0.04 15.76
N THR A 45 2.91 0.91 16.70
CA THR A 45 3.87 0.63 17.76
C THR A 45 3.21 0.76 19.15
N PRO A 46 3.84 0.26 20.23
CA PRO A 46 3.35 0.49 21.60
C PRO A 46 3.17 1.97 21.95
N GLU A 47 4.03 2.84 21.40
CA GLU A 47 3.93 4.29 21.59
C GLU A 47 2.68 4.88 20.90
N HIS A 48 2.33 4.39 19.70
CA HIS A 48 1.06 4.76 19.05
C HIS A 48 -0.12 4.38 19.92
N LYS A 49 -0.14 3.15 20.44
CA LYS A 49 -1.19 2.70 21.36
C LYS A 49 -1.32 3.64 22.54
N ALA A 50 -0.20 3.95 23.22
CA ALA A 50 -0.20 4.83 24.40
C ALA A 50 -0.72 6.24 24.06
N VAL A 51 -0.34 6.81 22.93
CA VAL A 51 -0.82 8.13 22.52
C VAL A 51 -2.31 8.10 22.17
N LEU A 52 -2.75 7.10 21.37
CA LEU A 52 -4.15 6.98 20.94
C LEU A 52 -5.12 6.77 22.12
N GLU A 53 -4.72 6.00 23.15
CA GLU A 53 -5.52 5.78 24.35
C GLU A 53 -5.70 7.06 25.21
N HIS A 54 -4.83 8.05 25.04
CA HIS A 54 -4.88 9.33 25.77
C HIS A 54 -5.42 10.50 24.94
N LEU A 55 -5.85 10.26 23.70
CA LEU A 55 -6.54 11.26 22.90
C LEU A 55 -7.98 11.42 23.38
N HIS A 56 -8.40 12.66 23.56
CA HIS A 56 -9.77 13.00 23.98
C HIS A 56 -10.71 13.29 22.80
N VAL A 57 -10.21 13.12 21.57
CA VAL A 57 -10.95 13.33 20.33
C VAL A 57 -11.06 12.01 19.55
N PRO A 58 -12.13 11.80 18.78
CA PRO A 58 -12.28 10.61 17.97
C PRO A 58 -11.18 10.50 16.92
N VAL A 59 -10.70 9.27 16.72
CA VAL A 59 -9.68 8.93 15.72
C VAL A 59 -10.22 7.85 14.78
N VAL A 60 -10.07 8.08 13.49
CA VAL A 60 -10.29 7.06 12.45
C VAL A 60 -8.95 6.75 11.78
N VAL A 61 -8.55 5.48 11.81
CA VAL A 61 -7.34 5.01 11.13
C VAL A 61 -7.68 4.69 9.68
N LEU A 62 -6.92 5.21 8.75
CA LEU A 62 -7.09 4.98 7.32
C LEU A 62 -5.90 4.19 6.78
N SER A 63 -6.20 3.21 5.92
CA SER A 63 -5.25 2.30 5.26
C SER A 63 -4.64 1.20 6.14
N GLN A 64 -4.89 1.22 7.45
CA GLN A 64 -4.46 0.20 8.40
C GLN A 64 -5.65 -0.19 9.30
N ASN A 65 -5.57 -1.35 9.92
CA ASN A 65 -6.53 -1.77 10.94
C ASN A 65 -5.83 -1.83 12.30
N PHE A 66 -6.00 -0.78 13.11
CA PHE A 66 -5.41 -0.73 14.46
C PHE A 66 -6.37 -1.29 15.49
N PRO A 67 -5.90 -2.16 16.40
CA PRO A 67 -6.74 -2.70 17.46
C PRO A 67 -7.38 -1.61 18.32
N GLY A 68 -8.69 -1.69 18.54
CA GLY A 68 -9.44 -0.76 19.36
C GLY A 68 -9.77 0.58 18.71
N CYS A 69 -9.33 0.85 17.50
CA CYS A 69 -9.65 2.06 16.73
C CYS A 69 -10.73 1.78 15.68
N CYS A 70 -11.48 2.82 15.33
CA CYS A 70 -12.25 2.81 14.08
C CYS A 70 -11.29 2.84 12.90
N SER A 71 -11.48 1.97 11.92
CA SER A 71 -10.53 1.85 10.80
C SER A 71 -11.25 1.65 9.47
N VAL A 72 -10.71 2.28 8.42
CA VAL A 72 -11.06 2.00 7.01
C VAL A 72 -9.79 1.57 6.30
N TYR A 73 -9.76 0.34 5.81
CA TYR A 73 -8.56 -0.27 5.22
C TYR A 73 -8.92 -1.11 3.99
N HIS A 74 -7.92 -1.69 3.31
CA HIS A 74 -8.12 -2.42 2.08
C HIS A 74 -7.77 -3.91 2.24
N ASP A 75 -8.30 -4.75 1.34
CA ASP A 75 -7.87 -6.14 1.19
C ASP A 75 -6.54 -6.20 0.43
N ASP A 76 -5.47 -5.81 1.11
CA ASP A 76 -4.11 -5.77 0.56
C ASP A 76 -3.58 -7.17 0.21
N ALA A 77 -3.98 -8.19 0.97
CA ALA A 77 -3.61 -9.58 0.69
C ALA A 77 -4.31 -10.09 -0.58
N GLY A 78 -5.61 -9.88 -0.70
CA GLY A 78 -6.37 -10.24 -1.90
C GLY A 78 -5.85 -9.52 -3.14
N ALA A 79 -5.57 -8.22 -3.04
CA ALA A 79 -5.01 -7.41 -4.13
C ALA A 79 -3.67 -7.97 -4.62
N ALA A 80 -2.73 -8.24 -3.72
CA ALA A 80 -1.42 -8.79 -4.07
C ALA A 80 -1.52 -10.22 -4.64
N ARG A 81 -2.43 -11.05 -4.08
CA ARG A 81 -2.71 -12.38 -4.60
C ARG A 81 -3.25 -12.32 -6.03
N ALA A 82 -4.20 -11.45 -6.31
CA ALA A 82 -4.78 -11.29 -7.65
C ALA A 82 -3.75 -10.81 -8.68
N VAL A 83 -2.94 -9.80 -8.35
CA VAL A 83 -1.85 -9.30 -9.21
C VAL A 83 -0.85 -10.43 -9.54
N THR A 84 -0.43 -11.17 -8.52
CA THR A 84 0.54 -12.27 -8.71
C THR A 84 -0.07 -13.41 -9.54
N ALA A 85 -1.28 -13.84 -9.21
CA ALA A 85 -1.99 -14.89 -9.93
C ALA A 85 -2.20 -14.54 -11.41
N HIS A 86 -2.47 -13.26 -11.73
CA HIS A 86 -2.60 -12.77 -13.09
C HIS A 86 -1.31 -12.99 -13.91
N MET A 87 -0.14 -12.60 -13.39
CA MET A 87 1.14 -12.83 -14.07
C MET A 87 1.43 -14.33 -14.27
N LEU A 88 1.13 -15.14 -13.26
CA LEU A 88 1.29 -16.60 -13.34
C LEU A 88 0.35 -17.23 -14.37
N ALA A 89 -0.91 -16.75 -14.47
CA ALA A 89 -1.87 -17.20 -15.48
C ALA A 89 -1.43 -16.85 -16.91
N LYS A 90 -0.64 -15.79 -17.10
CA LYS A 90 0.02 -15.43 -18.36
C LYS A 90 1.23 -16.30 -18.69
N GLY A 91 1.50 -17.35 -17.92
CA GLY A 91 2.56 -18.34 -18.19
C GLY A 91 3.89 -18.05 -17.49
N ARG A 92 4.00 -16.99 -16.69
CA ARG A 92 5.24 -16.70 -15.93
C ARG A 92 5.47 -17.73 -14.83
N ARG A 93 6.73 -18.09 -14.58
CA ARG A 93 7.10 -19.18 -13.65
C ARG A 93 8.25 -18.84 -12.71
N VAL A 94 8.92 -17.72 -12.92
CA VAL A 94 10.09 -17.31 -12.16
C VAL A 94 9.83 -15.94 -11.49
N PRO A 95 8.90 -15.88 -10.53
CA PRO A 95 8.49 -14.62 -9.93
C PRO A 95 9.52 -14.06 -8.98
N GLY A 96 9.77 -12.76 -9.10
CA GLY A 96 10.48 -11.93 -8.13
C GLY A 96 9.50 -11.04 -7.34
N TYR A 97 9.94 -10.59 -6.18
CA TYR A 97 9.16 -9.75 -5.26
C TYR A 97 9.98 -8.56 -4.76
N ILE A 98 9.47 -7.35 -4.91
CA ILE A 98 10.01 -6.17 -4.25
C ILE A 98 8.95 -5.59 -3.34
N GLY A 99 9.09 -5.84 -2.05
CA GLY A 99 8.19 -5.35 -1.01
C GLY A 99 8.72 -4.17 -0.25
N VAL A 100 8.05 -3.87 0.86
CA VAL A 100 8.47 -2.86 1.84
C VAL A 100 8.69 -3.53 3.20
N THR A 101 9.07 -2.75 4.21
CA THR A 101 9.29 -3.26 5.58
C THR A 101 8.08 -4.02 6.11
N LEU A 102 8.30 -5.14 6.76
CA LEU A 102 7.26 -5.92 7.43
C LEU A 102 6.72 -5.24 8.71
N LEU A 103 7.27 -4.10 9.12
CA LEU A 103 6.67 -3.26 10.15
C LEU A 103 5.36 -2.62 9.67
N ASP A 104 5.22 -2.40 8.36
CA ASP A 104 3.96 -2.02 7.74
C ASP A 104 3.06 -3.24 7.58
N ALA A 105 1.91 -3.25 8.27
CA ALA A 105 1.02 -4.40 8.23
C ALA A 105 0.31 -4.55 6.88
N ALA A 106 -0.12 -3.46 6.24
CA ALA A 106 -0.83 -3.51 4.96
C ALA A 106 0.11 -3.78 3.78
N ALA A 107 0.97 -2.81 3.44
CA ALA A 107 1.83 -2.91 2.26
C ALA A 107 3.00 -3.90 2.44
N GLY A 108 3.47 -4.10 3.67
CA GLY A 108 4.55 -5.04 3.99
C GLY A 108 4.04 -6.46 4.20
N GLN A 109 3.26 -6.69 5.27
CA GLN A 109 2.86 -8.05 5.66
C GLN A 109 1.78 -8.62 4.75
N GLN A 110 0.65 -7.88 4.54
CA GLN A 110 -0.50 -8.42 3.83
C GLN A 110 -0.20 -8.61 2.33
N ARG A 111 0.47 -7.65 1.66
CA ARG A 111 0.84 -7.82 0.24
C ARG A 111 1.84 -8.95 0.05
N ARG A 112 2.77 -9.12 0.99
CA ARG A 112 3.68 -10.28 0.97
C ARG A 112 2.91 -11.60 1.14
N ALA A 113 2.01 -11.68 2.10
CA ALA A 113 1.17 -12.86 2.32
C ALA A 113 0.34 -13.21 1.07
N GLY A 114 -0.22 -12.20 0.39
CA GLY A 114 -0.95 -12.39 -0.88
C GLY A 114 -0.07 -12.94 -2.00
N PHE A 115 1.14 -12.40 -2.16
CA PHE A 115 2.13 -12.94 -3.11
C PHE A 115 2.47 -14.40 -2.81
N GLU A 116 2.81 -14.72 -1.56
CA GLU A 116 3.14 -16.09 -1.12
C GLU A 116 1.96 -17.06 -1.32
N ALA A 117 0.72 -16.61 -1.07
CA ALA A 117 -0.48 -17.40 -1.29
C ALA A 117 -0.67 -17.74 -2.77
N ALA A 118 -0.49 -16.78 -3.68
CA ALA A 118 -0.60 -17.02 -5.12
C ALA A 118 0.47 -18.03 -5.63
N LEU A 119 1.71 -17.96 -5.11
CA LEU A 119 2.74 -18.94 -5.44
C LEU A 119 2.34 -20.35 -4.97
N LYS A 120 1.86 -20.47 -3.73
CA LYS A 120 1.41 -21.73 -3.16
C LYS A 120 0.27 -22.34 -3.97
N GLU A 121 -0.72 -21.56 -4.36
CA GLU A 121 -1.84 -21.99 -5.20
C GLU A 121 -1.38 -22.47 -6.59
N ALA A 122 -0.34 -21.85 -7.14
CA ALA A 122 0.27 -22.24 -8.42
C ALA A 122 1.27 -23.40 -8.29
N GLY A 123 1.52 -23.93 -7.09
CA GLY A 123 2.51 -25.00 -6.85
C GLY A 123 3.97 -24.52 -7.03
N LEU A 124 4.23 -23.21 -6.92
CA LEU A 124 5.56 -22.65 -7.07
C LEU A 124 6.23 -22.43 -5.70
N PRO A 125 7.52 -22.76 -5.56
CA PRO A 125 8.24 -22.50 -4.32
C PRO A 125 8.52 -21.01 -4.12
N LEU A 126 8.49 -20.57 -2.86
CA LEU A 126 9.02 -19.27 -2.47
C LEU A 126 10.55 -19.31 -2.43
N HIS A 127 11.19 -18.41 -3.19
CA HIS A 127 12.64 -18.28 -3.21
C HIS A 127 13.07 -17.00 -2.49
N PRO A 128 13.62 -17.07 -1.27
CA PRO A 128 14.05 -15.86 -0.53
C PRO A 128 15.07 -15.00 -1.30
N GLN A 129 15.88 -15.62 -2.15
CA GLN A 129 16.84 -14.91 -3.01
C GLN A 129 16.19 -14.05 -4.09
N ARG A 130 14.91 -14.30 -4.46
CA ARG A 130 14.11 -13.51 -5.40
C ARG A 130 13.25 -12.47 -4.71
N MET A 131 13.55 -12.18 -3.44
CA MET A 131 12.83 -11.19 -2.64
C MET A 131 13.75 -10.04 -2.25
N ALA A 132 13.23 -8.83 -2.30
CA ALA A 132 13.92 -7.61 -1.89
C ALA A 132 12.97 -6.70 -1.11
N VAL A 133 13.55 -5.80 -0.30
CA VAL A 133 12.83 -4.80 0.48
C VAL A 133 13.28 -3.41 0.03
N ALA A 134 12.33 -2.61 -0.42
CA ALA A 134 12.52 -1.23 -0.84
C ALA A 134 11.91 -0.24 0.16
N LYS A 135 12.25 1.04 0.03
CA LYS A 135 11.48 2.16 0.57
C LYS A 135 10.32 2.48 -0.37
N PHE A 136 9.38 3.33 0.07
CA PHE A 136 8.25 3.80 -0.76
C PHE A 136 8.69 4.85 -1.79
N SER A 137 9.69 4.53 -2.63
CA SER A 137 10.20 5.44 -3.65
C SER A 137 10.65 4.71 -4.91
N SER A 138 10.63 5.40 -6.04
CA SER A 138 11.14 4.89 -7.32
C SER A 138 12.64 4.62 -7.29
N ASP A 139 13.43 5.48 -6.66
CA ASP A 139 14.88 5.29 -6.55
C ASP A 139 15.20 3.97 -5.83
N SER A 140 14.49 3.69 -4.73
CA SER A 140 14.67 2.43 -4.01
C SER A 140 14.17 1.24 -4.82
N GLY A 141 13.08 1.40 -5.57
CA GLY A 141 12.57 0.38 -6.51
C GLY A 141 13.58 0.04 -7.58
N TYR A 142 14.20 1.05 -8.19
CA TYR A 142 15.30 0.91 -9.17
C TYR A 142 16.47 0.10 -8.60
N GLU A 143 16.98 0.51 -7.45
CA GLU A 143 18.13 -0.16 -6.81
C GLU A 143 17.85 -1.62 -6.44
N GLN A 144 16.63 -1.90 -5.96
CA GLN A 144 16.29 -3.28 -5.61
C GLN A 144 16.03 -4.14 -6.86
N ALA A 145 15.41 -3.60 -7.89
CA ALA A 145 15.24 -4.29 -9.16
C ALA A 145 16.60 -4.63 -9.80
N ARG A 146 17.53 -3.66 -9.84
CA ARG A 146 18.88 -3.87 -10.32
C ARG A 146 19.55 -5.04 -9.61
N LYS A 147 19.62 -5.00 -8.27
CA LYS A 147 20.27 -6.06 -7.46
C LYS A 147 19.60 -7.43 -7.64
N LEU A 148 18.28 -7.44 -7.78
CA LEU A 148 17.51 -8.67 -7.90
C LEU A 148 17.73 -9.33 -9.27
N LEU A 149 17.65 -8.54 -10.35
CA LEU A 149 17.77 -9.01 -11.73
C LEU A 149 19.24 -9.32 -12.13
N GLU A 150 20.20 -8.59 -11.55
CA GLU A 150 21.63 -8.95 -11.69
C GLU A 150 21.95 -10.28 -10.98
N ARG A 151 21.32 -10.55 -9.84
CA ARG A 151 21.52 -11.79 -9.09
C ARG A 151 20.84 -12.99 -9.71
N ASP A 152 19.63 -12.83 -10.24
CA ASP A 152 18.87 -13.88 -10.91
C ASP A 152 18.23 -13.34 -12.20
N PRO A 153 18.95 -13.42 -13.34
CA PRO A 153 18.46 -12.96 -14.64
C PRO A 153 17.29 -13.80 -15.20
N HIS A 154 16.95 -14.91 -14.57
CA HIS A 154 15.83 -15.78 -15.00
C HIS A 154 14.47 -15.29 -14.50
N ILE A 155 14.43 -14.29 -13.62
CA ILE A 155 13.16 -13.70 -13.17
C ILE A 155 12.39 -13.20 -14.40
N ASP A 156 11.17 -13.73 -14.59
CA ASP A 156 10.31 -13.46 -15.75
C ASP A 156 9.09 -12.59 -15.42
N CYS A 157 8.79 -12.40 -14.13
CA CYS A 157 7.80 -11.45 -13.66
C CYS A 157 8.18 -10.88 -12.29
N LEU A 158 7.79 -9.64 -12.06
CA LEU A 158 8.15 -8.89 -10.85
C LEU A 158 6.90 -8.28 -10.21
N PHE A 159 6.55 -8.79 -9.03
CA PHE A 159 5.59 -8.13 -8.17
C PHE A 159 6.26 -6.99 -7.40
N CYS A 160 5.71 -5.79 -7.50
CA CYS A 160 6.15 -4.62 -6.74
C CYS A 160 5.06 -4.21 -5.74
N ALA A 161 5.41 -4.03 -4.48
CA ALA A 161 4.42 -3.72 -3.44
C ALA A 161 3.68 -2.39 -3.70
N THR A 162 4.28 -1.43 -4.41
CA THR A 162 3.63 -0.16 -4.80
C THR A 162 4.01 0.23 -6.22
N ASP A 163 3.18 1.09 -6.84
CA ASP A 163 3.47 1.64 -8.18
C ASP A 163 4.80 2.42 -8.20
N ALA A 164 5.15 3.15 -7.14
CA ALA A 164 6.42 3.87 -7.08
C ALA A 164 7.63 2.91 -7.20
N ILE A 165 7.58 1.77 -6.53
CA ILE A 165 8.61 0.72 -6.64
C ILE A 165 8.62 0.14 -8.07
N ALA A 166 7.45 -0.15 -8.63
CA ALA A 166 7.33 -0.67 -9.98
C ALA A 166 7.90 0.30 -11.03
N LEU A 167 7.64 1.59 -10.91
CA LEU A 167 8.20 2.62 -11.80
C LEU A 167 9.73 2.66 -11.74
N GLY A 168 10.32 2.48 -10.57
CA GLY A 168 11.77 2.34 -10.44
C GLY A 168 12.31 1.09 -11.14
N ALA A 169 11.64 -0.06 -10.98
CA ALA A 169 11.99 -1.29 -11.68
C ALA A 169 11.86 -1.14 -13.20
N MET A 170 10.80 -0.48 -13.68
CA MET A 170 10.61 -0.18 -15.11
C MET A 170 11.70 0.74 -15.66
N GLN A 171 12.16 1.72 -14.86
CA GLN A 171 13.28 2.57 -15.26
C GLN A 171 14.55 1.75 -15.46
N TYR A 172 14.87 0.84 -14.54
CA TYR A 172 16.02 -0.07 -14.70
C TYR A 172 15.90 -0.91 -15.97
N CYS A 173 14.72 -1.50 -16.24
CA CYS A 173 14.50 -2.27 -17.45
C CYS A 173 14.75 -1.44 -18.73
N ARG A 174 14.25 -0.20 -18.78
CA ARG A 174 14.46 0.70 -19.91
C ARG A 174 15.93 1.00 -20.14
N GLU A 175 16.71 1.23 -19.09
CA GLU A 175 18.14 1.56 -19.18
C GLU A 175 19.00 0.35 -19.58
N THR A 176 18.57 -0.87 -19.25
CA THR A 176 19.27 -2.11 -19.59
C THR A 176 18.75 -2.79 -20.86
N GLY A 177 17.70 -2.25 -21.48
CA GLY A 177 17.10 -2.81 -22.70
C GLY A 177 16.21 -4.03 -22.45
N LEU A 178 15.84 -4.34 -21.22
CA LEU A 178 14.84 -5.37 -20.91
C LEU A 178 13.45 -4.89 -21.36
N ARG A 179 12.80 -5.68 -22.20
CA ARG A 179 11.50 -5.36 -22.75
C ARG A 179 10.39 -5.76 -21.78
N ILE A 180 9.44 -4.87 -21.58
CA ILE A 180 8.23 -5.10 -20.80
C ILE A 180 7.05 -5.11 -21.76
N PRO A 181 6.24 -6.16 -21.84
CA PRO A 181 6.21 -7.35 -20.95
C PRO A 181 7.03 -8.56 -21.42
N GLU A 182 7.68 -8.52 -22.60
CA GLU A 182 8.20 -9.70 -23.28
C GLU A 182 9.25 -10.44 -22.45
N ASP A 183 10.28 -9.73 -21.98
CA ASP A 183 11.37 -10.29 -21.18
C ASP A 183 11.00 -10.34 -19.68
N LEU A 184 10.29 -9.33 -19.19
CA LEU A 184 9.89 -9.21 -17.78
C LEU A 184 8.49 -8.57 -17.67
N MET A 185 7.52 -9.26 -17.08
CA MET A 185 6.28 -8.63 -16.65
C MET A 185 6.47 -7.88 -15.34
N ILE A 186 5.86 -6.70 -15.21
CA ILE A 186 5.86 -5.93 -13.95
C ILE A 186 4.42 -5.57 -13.59
N ALA A 187 4.05 -5.82 -12.32
CA ALA A 187 2.76 -5.43 -11.80
C ALA A 187 2.85 -5.01 -10.33
N SER A 188 1.88 -4.24 -9.86
CA SER A 188 1.92 -3.60 -8.54
C SER A 188 0.55 -3.45 -7.89
N VAL A 189 0.51 -2.74 -6.75
CA VAL A 189 -0.71 -2.34 -6.06
C VAL A 189 -0.70 -0.83 -5.86
N GLY A 190 -1.80 -0.15 -6.25
CA GLY A 190 -1.98 1.30 -6.06
C GLY A 190 -2.78 1.99 -7.16
N ASP A 191 -2.55 1.63 -8.42
CA ASP A 191 -3.17 2.22 -9.61
C ASP A 191 -3.06 3.75 -9.66
N SER A 192 -1.84 4.26 -9.45
CA SER A 192 -1.52 5.68 -9.47
C SER A 192 -1.64 6.29 -10.87
N LYS A 193 -1.90 7.59 -10.95
CA LYS A 193 -1.92 8.32 -12.23
C LYS A 193 -0.61 8.18 -13.01
N VAL A 194 0.53 8.19 -12.31
CA VAL A 194 1.86 8.06 -12.94
C VAL A 194 2.05 6.66 -13.50
N GLY A 195 1.62 5.61 -12.79
CA GLY A 195 1.67 4.23 -13.29
C GLY A 195 0.82 4.02 -14.55
N ARG A 196 -0.36 4.65 -14.62
CA ARG A 196 -1.24 4.61 -15.81
C ARG A 196 -0.61 5.27 -17.02
N SER A 197 0.21 6.30 -16.82
CA SER A 197 0.83 7.11 -17.87
C SER A 197 2.33 6.79 -18.04
N ALA A 198 2.81 5.69 -17.49
CA ALA A 198 4.19 5.24 -17.67
C ALA A 198 4.45 4.87 -19.14
N TYR A 199 5.73 4.80 -19.55
CA TYR A 199 6.11 4.47 -20.92
C TYR A 199 5.62 3.08 -21.39
N VAL A 200 5.38 2.18 -20.43
CA VAL A 200 4.53 1.00 -20.56
C VAL A 200 3.48 1.11 -19.46
N PRO A 201 2.19 1.27 -19.78
CA PRO A 201 1.13 1.38 -18.79
C PRO A 201 1.12 0.22 -17.80
N LEU A 202 1.15 0.54 -16.51
CA LEU A 202 1.37 -0.42 -15.42
C LEU A 202 0.08 -1.13 -15.02
N THR A 203 0.09 -2.46 -15.09
CA THR A 203 -0.92 -3.33 -14.45
C THR A 203 -0.82 -3.17 -12.94
N SER A 204 -1.93 -2.82 -12.31
CA SER A 204 -1.94 -2.56 -10.87
C SER A 204 -3.30 -2.87 -10.25
N ALA A 205 -3.31 -3.35 -9.01
CA ALA A 205 -4.55 -3.44 -8.26
C ALA A 205 -4.96 -2.04 -7.78
N HIS A 206 -6.14 -1.58 -8.23
CA HIS A 206 -6.75 -0.34 -7.78
C HIS A 206 -7.32 -0.52 -6.39
N LEU A 207 -6.80 0.23 -5.44
CA LEU A 207 -7.40 0.37 -4.11
C LEU A 207 -8.30 1.61 -4.12
N HIS A 208 -9.52 1.49 -3.63
CA HIS A 208 -10.54 2.56 -3.70
C HIS A 208 -10.25 3.72 -2.74
N TYR A 209 -9.08 4.39 -2.88
CA TYR A 209 -8.62 5.44 -1.96
C TYR A 209 -9.60 6.60 -1.77
N LYS A 210 -10.33 7.00 -2.84
CA LYS A 210 -11.35 8.06 -2.73
C LYS A 210 -12.53 7.62 -1.88
N THR A 211 -12.98 6.37 -2.04
CA THR A 211 -14.03 5.77 -1.22
C THR A 211 -13.55 5.64 0.21
N ALA A 212 -12.33 5.12 0.44
CA ALA A 212 -11.75 5.01 1.76
C ALA A 212 -11.68 6.36 2.51
N GLY A 213 -11.24 7.41 1.82
CA GLY A 213 -11.19 8.76 2.40
C GLY A 213 -12.58 9.33 2.72
N ARG A 214 -13.59 9.04 1.88
CA ARG A 214 -14.98 9.44 2.13
C ARG A 214 -15.58 8.68 3.31
N ASP A 215 -15.37 7.39 3.35
CA ASP A 215 -15.90 6.51 4.40
C ASP A 215 -15.22 6.82 5.75
N ALA A 216 -13.91 7.11 5.76
CA ALA A 216 -13.21 7.55 6.96
C ALA A 216 -13.74 8.90 7.48
N ALA A 217 -14.01 9.85 6.58
CA ALA A 217 -14.61 11.12 6.97
C ALA A 217 -16.05 10.94 7.51
N ALA A 218 -16.88 10.11 6.87
CA ALA A 218 -18.23 9.81 7.34
C ALA A 218 -18.20 9.14 8.72
N LEU A 219 -17.29 8.16 8.91
CA LEU A 219 -17.11 7.49 10.17
C LEU A 219 -16.65 8.45 11.29
N LEU A 220 -15.74 9.39 10.97
CA LEU A 220 -15.32 10.41 11.92
C LEU A 220 -16.50 11.32 12.31
N MET A 221 -17.33 11.75 11.34
CA MET A 221 -18.52 12.55 11.61
C MET A 221 -19.52 11.82 12.51
N GLU A 222 -19.69 10.52 12.32
CA GLU A 222 -20.54 9.69 13.19
C GLU A 222 -20.03 9.69 14.63
N LEU A 223 -18.70 9.49 14.83
CA LEU A 223 -18.07 9.52 16.14
C LEU A 223 -18.15 10.90 16.81
N LEU A 224 -18.08 11.99 16.05
CA LEU A 224 -18.27 13.35 16.58
C LEU A 224 -19.70 13.58 17.08
N ASN A 225 -20.70 12.98 16.41
CA ASN A 225 -22.10 13.12 16.77
C ASN A 225 -22.52 12.15 17.91
N ASP A 226 -21.91 10.97 17.99
CA ASP A 226 -22.13 9.99 19.06
C ASP A 226 -20.82 9.47 19.66
N PRO A 227 -20.30 10.10 20.71
CA PRO A 227 -19.07 9.67 21.37
C PRO A 227 -19.13 8.26 22.00
N ARG A 228 -20.32 7.65 22.07
CA ARG A 228 -20.50 6.28 22.58
C ARG A 228 -20.58 5.23 21.48
N ALA A 229 -20.42 5.61 20.22
CA ALA A 229 -20.40 4.68 19.11
C ALA A 229 -19.29 3.63 19.30
N VAL A 230 -19.64 2.37 19.08
CA VAL A 230 -18.69 1.26 19.24
C VAL A 230 -17.66 1.31 18.10
N PRO A 231 -16.35 1.18 18.39
CA PRO A 231 -15.32 1.09 17.37
C PRO A 231 -15.62 -0.01 16.35
N ARG A 232 -15.57 0.33 15.07
CA ARG A 232 -15.77 -0.61 13.97
C ARG A 232 -14.72 -0.43 12.89
N SER A 233 -14.42 -1.51 12.19
CA SER A 233 -13.48 -1.52 11.08
C SER A 233 -14.20 -1.93 9.80
N GLN A 234 -13.90 -1.23 8.70
CA GLN A 234 -14.43 -1.48 7.37
C GLN A 234 -13.29 -1.83 6.43
N MET A 235 -13.36 -3.02 5.84
CA MET A 235 -12.44 -3.43 4.78
C MET A 235 -13.05 -3.14 3.41
N LEU A 236 -12.30 -2.45 2.55
CA LEU A 236 -12.65 -2.20 1.16
C LEU A 236 -11.96 -3.23 0.25
N GLY A 237 -12.64 -3.63 -0.80
CA GLY A 237 -12.09 -4.48 -1.83
C GLY A 237 -11.10 -3.75 -2.76
N TYR A 238 -10.74 -4.41 -3.84
CA TYR A 238 -9.83 -3.93 -4.87
C TYR A 238 -10.39 -4.28 -6.25
N GLU A 239 -9.83 -3.66 -7.29
CA GLU A 239 -10.05 -4.00 -8.69
C GLU A 239 -8.70 -4.22 -9.37
N LEU A 240 -8.50 -5.36 -10.04
CA LEU A 240 -7.30 -5.60 -10.85
C LEU A 240 -7.47 -4.90 -12.19
N VAL A 241 -6.60 -3.92 -12.46
CA VAL A 241 -6.60 -3.17 -13.72
C VAL A 241 -5.41 -3.63 -14.56
N CYS A 242 -5.69 -4.49 -15.54
CA CYS A 242 -4.70 -5.04 -16.45
C CYS A 242 -4.31 -4.01 -17.50
N ARG A 243 -3.02 -3.97 -17.86
CA ARG A 243 -2.43 -3.05 -18.82
C ARG A 243 -1.20 -3.67 -19.52
N GLU A 244 -0.57 -2.89 -20.39
CA GLU A 244 0.54 -3.32 -21.23
C GLU A 244 1.73 -3.95 -20.49
N SER A 245 1.99 -3.59 -19.24
CA SER A 245 3.11 -4.17 -18.48
C SER A 245 2.96 -5.67 -18.15
N THR A 246 1.78 -6.23 -18.42
CA THR A 246 1.50 -7.68 -18.37
C THR A 246 0.92 -8.22 -19.67
N GLY A 247 0.98 -7.44 -20.75
CA GLY A 247 0.56 -7.88 -22.09
C GLY A 247 -0.97 -7.87 -22.30
N ASP A 248 -1.65 -6.89 -21.70
CA ASP A 248 -3.10 -6.67 -21.88
C ASP A 248 -3.39 -5.38 -22.65
#